data_0e9fe967da0bfab6ee5786c7a65a0fee
#
_entry.id   0e9fe967da0bfab6ee5786c7a65a0fee
#
_cell.length_a   1.000
_cell.length_b   1.000
_cell.length_c   1.000
_cell.angle_alpha   90.00
_cell.angle_beta   90.00
_cell.angle_gamma   90.00
#
_symmetry.space_group_name_H-M   'P 1'
#
loop_
_entity.id
_entity.type
_entity.pdbx_description
1 polymer ?
#
loop_
_entity_poly.entity_id
_entity_poly.type
_entity_poly.pdbx_seq_one_letter_code
_entity_poly.pdbx_strand_id
1 'polypeptide(L)'
;MIKNKKRAIPNFFIALVLAGGISWICGKFIHLGDVEYTDNAQVKQHLSPINTRVQGFIKKIYFEEYQSVKKGDTLVVIENTEYLLKVAQAEADYQNALAGKSAMHTTINTTQSNIYVTEAAIEEQRVRLQNAETDYKRYAELMKEEAVTPQQFDRVKTDYAATKARYEQLLRQKESSELVKQEQTQRLEQNESDIKLAEAALNLAKLNLSYTVICATADGVTGRKNIHEGELVQSGQTLVTLVDGTEKWVIANYKETQTTDMKQGQLVEMTVDAIPGVKYQGQIISISDATGPFACRYERVMLRKTAIKDKLWQKNNVLEFYISRNLSPLPCAYFFPCSLQWCFSSTEEFFFLRLYRCQVHWVA
;
A
#
# COMPACT_ATOMS: atom_id res chain seq x y z
N MET A 1 -94.75 35.34 -1.32
CA MET A 1 -93.35 34.95 -1.62
C MET A 1 -92.34 35.61 -0.65
N ILE A 2 -92.45 35.42 0.71
CA ILE A 2 -91.48 36.02 1.64
C ILE A 2 -91.22 35.00 2.82
N LYS A 3 -90.88 33.77 2.57
CA LYS A 3 -90.66 32.81 3.65
C LYS A 3 -89.25 32.08 3.59
N ASN A 4 -88.42 32.36 2.60
CA ASN A 4 -87.13 31.63 2.44
C ASN A 4 -85.87 32.44 2.80
N LYS A 5 -85.99 33.73 3.17
CA LYS A 5 -84.80 34.54 3.52
C LYS A 5 -84.25 34.31 4.91
N LYS A 6 -85.04 33.80 5.83
CA LYS A 6 -84.61 33.61 7.24
C LYS A 6 -83.76 32.32 7.47
N ARG A 7 -83.74 31.37 6.53
CA ARG A 7 -82.93 30.13 6.65
C ARG A 7 -81.62 30.22 5.87
N ALA A 8 -81.43 31.17 5.01
CA ALA A 8 -80.18 31.33 4.21
C ALA A 8 -79.00 31.87 5.04
N ILE A 9 -79.30 32.73 6.04
CA ILE A 9 -78.23 33.34 6.87
C ILE A 9 -77.53 32.34 7.77
N PRO A 10 -78.18 31.43 8.52
CA PRO A 10 -77.52 30.43 9.34
C PRO A 10 -76.76 29.38 8.48
N ASN A 11 -77.32 29.01 7.33
CA ASN A 11 -76.63 28.08 6.43
C ASN A 11 -75.36 28.67 5.81
N PHE A 12 -75.35 29.99 5.53
CA PHE A 12 -74.13 30.66 5.05
C PHE A 12 -72.99 30.70 6.12
N PHE A 13 -73.42 30.96 7.41
CA PHE A 13 -72.44 30.90 8.52
C PHE A 13 -71.89 29.50 8.77
N ILE A 14 -72.72 28.47 8.68
CA ILE A 14 -72.26 27.06 8.79
C ILE A 14 -71.29 26.69 7.63
N ALA A 15 -71.63 27.10 6.41
CA ALA A 15 -70.76 26.87 5.26
C ALA A 15 -69.42 27.60 5.40
N LEU A 16 -69.38 28.81 5.96
CA LEU A 16 -68.14 29.57 6.17
C LEU A 16 -67.28 28.98 7.27
N VAL A 17 -67.85 28.45 8.36
CA VAL A 17 -67.18 27.74 9.44
C VAL A 17 -66.63 26.41 8.92
N LEU A 18 -67.37 25.68 8.10
CA LEU A 18 -66.87 24.44 7.44
C LEU A 18 -65.80 24.72 6.48
N ALA A 19 -65.89 25.75 5.64
CA ALA A 19 -64.78 26.12 4.69
C ALA A 19 -63.52 26.58 5.44
N GLY A 20 -63.66 27.34 6.53
CA GLY A 20 -62.57 27.73 7.42
C GLY A 20 -61.90 26.52 8.10
N GLY A 21 -62.71 25.57 8.56
CA GLY A 21 -62.22 24.33 9.18
C GLY A 21 -61.49 23.44 8.18
N ILE A 22 -62.05 23.28 6.98
CA ILE A 22 -61.39 22.53 5.88
C ILE A 22 -60.09 23.22 5.46
N SER A 23 -60.09 24.56 5.30
CA SER A 23 -58.89 25.32 4.94
C SER A 23 -57.81 25.20 6.01
N TRP A 24 -58.18 25.20 7.28
CA TRP A 24 -57.26 25.03 8.41
C TRP A 24 -56.69 23.60 8.45
N ILE A 25 -57.51 22.58 8.21
CA ILE A 25 -57.08 21.18 8.11
C ILE A 25 -56.20 20.98 6.89
N CYS A 26 -56.60 21.48 5.71
CA CYS A 26 -55.79 21.44 4.51
C CYS A 26 -54.41 22.10 4.70
N GLY A 27 -54.36 23.27 5.34
CA GLY A 27 -53.12 23.97 5.67
C GLY A 27 -52.21 23.23 6.65
N LYS A 28 -52.81 22.35 7.49
CA LYS A 28 -52.02 21.49 8.39
C LYS A 28 -51.53 20.17 7.76
N PHE A 29 -52.31 19.62 6.81
CA PHE A 29 -52.03 18.31 6.20
C PHE A 29 -51.44 18.39 4.79
N ILE A 30 -51.70 19.48 4.07
CA ILE A 30 -51.12 19.71 2.76
C ILE A 30 -49.90 20.63 2.96
N HIS A 31 -48.71 20.04 3.02
CA HIS A 31 -47.46 20.77 2.93
C HIS A 31 -47.30 21.24 1.48
N LEU A 32 -47.78 22.46 1.20
CA LEU A 32 -47.62 23.15 -0.10
C LEU A 32 -46.22 23.79 -0.19
N GLY A 33 -45.22 23.07 0.15
CA GLY A 33 -43.82 23.52 -0.01
C GLY A 33 -42.98 22.40 -0.55
N ASP A 34 -42.13 22.70 -1.51
CA ASP A 34 -41.18 21.81 -2.16
C ASP A 34 -40.06 21.38 -1.18
N VAL A 35 -40.42 20.95 0.04
CA VAL A 35 -39.45 20.49 1.04
C VAL A 35 -39.56 18.99 1.16
N GLU A 36 -38.61 18.30 0.59
CA GLU A 36 -38.47 16.85 0.74
C GLU A 36 -37.67 16.54 2.01
N TYR A 37 -38.11 15.57 2.79
CA TYR A 37 -37.42 15.15 3.99
C TYR A 37 -37.30 13.63 4.08
N THR A 38 -36.24 13.17 4.74
CA THR A 38 -36.05 11.76 5.09
C THR A 38 -35.52 11.64 6.51
N ASP A 39 -36.00 10.64 7.23
CA ASP A 39 -35.48 10.21 8.54
C ASP A 39 -34.49 9.02 8.40
N ASN A 40 -34.29 8.49 7.17
CA ASN A 40 -33.40 7.41 6.89
C ASN A 40 -32.04 7.96 6.42
N ALA A 41 -31.35 8.63 7.34
CA ALA A 41 -30.02 9.17 7.07
C ALA A 41 -29.01 8.66 8.11
N GLN A 42 -27.78 8.44 7.68
CA GLN A 42 -26.69 7.94 8.50
C GLN A 42 -25.45 8.80 8.37
N VAL A 43 -24.87 9.20 9.50
CA VAL A 43 -23.57 9.85 9.52
C VAL A 43 -22.49 8.78 9.34
N LYS A 44 -21.61 8.97 8.36
CA LYS A 44 -20.47 8.10 8.09
C LYS A 44 -19.16 8.86 8.14
N GLN A 45 -18.08 8.13 8.34
CA GLN A 45 -16.72 8.66 8.37
C GLN A 45 -15.75 7.62 7.78
N HIS A 46 -14.56 8.04 7.41
CA HIS A 46 -13.55 7.11 6.88
C HIS A 46 -13.07 6.13 7.95
N LEU A 47 -13.11 4.86 7.60
CA LEU A 47 -12.58 3.77 8.39
C LEU A 47 -11.34 3.24 7.69
N SER A 48 -10.19 3.28 8.37
CA SER A 48 -8.93 2.77 7.85
C SER A 48 -8.56 1.50 8.61
N PRO A 49 -8.78 0.30 8.04
CA PRO A 49 -8.34 -0.95 8.66
C PRO A 49 -6.81 -1.03 8.63
N ILE A 50 -6.21 -1.32 9.77
CA ILE A 50 -4.78 -1.58 9.91
C ILE A 50 -4.57 -3.08 9.93
N ASN A 51 -3.95 -3.58 8.88
CA ASN A 51 -3.67 -4.99 8.68
C ASN A 51 -2.19 -5.28 8.93
N THR A 52 -1.89 -6.47 9.48
CA THR A 52 -0.51 -6.94 9.52
C THR A 52 -0.04 -7.40 8.13
N ARG A 53 1.25 -7.18 7.83
CA ARG A 53 1.89 -7.68 6.60
C ARG A 53 2.67 -8.96 6.83
N VAL A 54 2.97 -9.27 8.09
CA VAL A 54 3.76 -10.42 8.50
C VAL A 54 2.99 -11.25 9.50
N GLN A 55 3.27 -12.55 9.55
CA GLN A 55 2.69 -13.46 10.54
C GLN A 55 3.56 -13.49 11.79
N GLY A 56 2.95 -13.79 12.93
CA GLY A 56 3.67 -13.99 14.18
C GLY A 56 2.78 -13.82 15.40
N PHE A 57 3.33 -14.06 16.59
CA PHE A 57 2.61 -13.86 17.83
C PHE A 57 2.63 -12.38 18.23
N ILE A 58 1.52 -11.87 18.74
CA ILE A 58 1.46 -10.51 19.29
C ILE A 58 2.26 -10.49 20.58
N LYS A 59 3.33 -9.71 20.59
CA LYS A 59 4.19 -9.51 21.78
C LYS A 59 3.57 -8.51 22.74
N LYS A 60 3.07 -7.38 22.21
CA LYS A 60 2.50 -6.31 23.03
C LYS A 60 1.56 -5.42 22.19
N ILE A 61 0.51 -4.94 22.86
CA ILE A 61 -0.47 -3.99 22.33
C ILE A 61 -0.32 -2.68 23.12
N TYR A 62 -0.17 -1.55 22.40
CA TYR A 62 0.11 -0.23 22.98
C TYR A 62 -1.07 0.74 22.90
N PHE A 63 -2.23 0.29 22.47
CA PHE A 63 -3.42 1.12 22.37
C PHE A 63 -4.57 0.53 23.19
N GLU A 64 -5.49 1.42 23.60
CA GLU A 64 -6.76 1.06 24.19
C GLU A 64 -7.90 1.31 23.20
N GLU A 65 -9.07 0.72 23.47
CA GLU A 65 -10.27 0.95 22.67
C GLU A 65 -10.67 2.43 22.71
N TYR A 66 -11.00 2.99 21.57
CA TYR A 66 -11.46 4.38 21.41
C TYR A 66 -10.44 5.44 21.83
N GLN A 67 -9.18 5.09 21.89
CA GLN A 67 -8.08 6.02 22.18
C GLN A 67 -7.74 6.86 20.95
N SER A 68 -7.47 8.15 21.15
CA SER A 68 -6.93 9.02 20.11
C SER A 68 -5.46 8.72 19.89
N VAL A 69 -5.06 8.48 18.64
CA VAL A 69 -3.69 8.17 18.22
C VAL A 69 -3.28 9.08 17.06
N LYS A 70 -1.99 9.34 16.97
CA LYS A 70 -1.39 10.13 15.89
C LYS A 70 -0.72 9.21 14.88
N LYS A 71 -0.59 9.68 13.65
CA LYS A 71 0.18 8.99 12.62
C LYS A 71 1.60 8.72 13.09
N GLY A 72 2.01 7.46 13.00
CA GLY A 72 3.33 6.99 13.44
C GLY A 72 3.36 6.42 14.86
N ASP A 73 2.30 6.57 15.68
CA ASP A 73 2.24 5.93 16.99
C ASP A 73 2.26 4.41 16.84
N THR A 74 3.06 3.73 17.65
CA THR A 74 3.13 2.27 17.66
C THR A 74 1.87 1.70 18.29
N LEU A 75 1.16 0.85 17.56
CA LEU A 75 -0.08 0.22 18.00
C LEU A 75 0.14 -1.21 18.49
N VAL A 76 0.84 -2.02 17.70
CA VAL A 76 1.07 -3.44 17.99
C VAL A 76 2.51 -3.79 17.65
N VAL A 77 3.11 -4.62 18.48
CA VAL A 77 4.42 -5.22 18.22
C VAL A 77 4.25 -6.74 18.15
N ILE A 78 4.62 -7.29 17.01
CA ILE A 78 4.70 -8.74 16.77
C ILE A 78 6.07 -9.24 17.24
N GLU A 79 6.15 -10.48 17.69
CA GLU A 79 7.42 -11.09 18.07
C GLU A 79 8.39 -11.11 16.89
N ASN A 80 9.55 -10.51 17.07
CA ASN A 80 10.50 -10.23 15.99
C ASN A 80 11.74 -11.14 15.99
N THR A 81 11.82 -12.10 16.92
CA THR A 81 13.01 -12.94 17.09
C THR A 81 13.38 -13.69 15.81
N GLU A 82 12.40 -14.30 15.14
CA GLU A 82 12.61 -15.00 13.86
C GLU A 82 13.08 -14.06 12.75
N TYR A 83 12.51 -12.86 12.68
CA TYR A 83 12.86 -11.84 11.69
C TYR A 83 14.26 -11.28 11.91
N LEU A 84 14.70 -11.13 13.18
CA LEU A 84 16.07 -10.75 13.53
C LEU A 84 17.08 -11.81 13.07
N LEU A 85 16.76 -13.09 13.26
CA LEU A 85 17.61 -14.19 12.78
C LEU A 85 17.69 -14.21 11.24
N LYS A 86 16.60 -13.95 10.54
CA LYS A 86 16.60 -13.83 9.08
C LYS A 86 17.45 -12.65 8.59
N VAL A 87 17.43 -11.52 9.31
CA VAL A 87 18.32 -10.38 9.00
C VAL A 87 19.78 -10.75 9.23
N ALA A 88 20.09 -11.40 10.35
CA ALA A 88 21.46 -11.83 10.65
C ALA A 88 21.99 -12.83 9.60
N GLN A 89 21.16 -13.76 9.15
CA GLN A 89 21.50 -14.70 8.08
C GLN A 89 21.80 -13.95 6.77
N ALA A 90 20.89 -13.08 6.32
CA ALA A 90 21.07 -12.32 5.08
C ALA A 90 22.27 -11.35 5.15
N GLU A 91 22.58 -10.80 6.33
CA GLU A 91 23.78 -10.00 6.54
C GLU A 91 25.07 -10.84 6.38
N ALA A 92 25.08 -12.05 6.95
CA ALA A 92 26.21 -12.96 6.79
C ALA A 92 26.42 -13.36 5.30
N ASP A 93 25.34 -13.62 4.56
CA ASP A 93 25.39 -13.94 3.15
C ASP A 93 25.93 -12.75 2.32
N TYR A 94 25.50 -11.53 2.63
CA TYR A 94 26.03 -10.32 2.01
C TYR A 94 27.53 -10.12 2.31
N GLN A 95 27.96 -10.32 3.54
CA GLN A 95 29.40 -10.25 3.90
C GLN A 95 30.23 -11.33 3.21
N ASN A 96 29.70 -12.54 3.04
CA ASN A 96 30.37 -13.60 2.29
C ASN A 96 30.55 -13.22 0.80
N ALA A 97 29.53 -12.62 0.18
CA ALA A 97 29.63 -12.15 -1.19
C ALA A 97 30.68 -11.04 -1.35
N LEU A 98 30.77 -10.11 -0.40
CA LEU A 98 31.80 -9.07 -0.37
C LEU A 98 33.21 -9.66 -0.21
N ALA A 99 33.38 -10.65 0.67
CA ALA A 99 34.66 -11.35 0.84
C ALA A 99 35.06 -12.07 -0.45
N GLY A 100 34.10 -12.68 -1.15
CA GLY A 100 34.32 -13.30 -2.47
C GLY A 100 34.85 -12.30 -3.51
N LYS A 101 34.31 -11.10 -3.57
CA LYS A 101 34.81 -10.01 -4.44
C LYS A 101 36.25 -9.63 -4.09
N SER A 102 36.56 -9.47 -2.81
CA SER A 102 37.90 -9.11 -2.35
C SER A 102 38.93 -10.20 -2.72
N ALA A 103 38.59 -11.48 -2.54
CA ALA A 103 39.43 -12.62 -2.93
C ALA A 103 39.68 -12.62 -4.45
N MET A 104 38.63 -12.35 -5.25
CA MET A 104 38.78 -12.30 -6.71
C MET A 104 39.68 -11.15 -7.15
N HIS A 105 39.57 -9.96 -6.55
CA HIS A 105 40.51 -8.85 -6.79
C HIS A 105 42.00 -9.24 -6.51
N THR A 106 42.23 -9.95 -5.42
CA THR A 106 43.57 -10.43 -5.08
C THR A 106 44.06 -11.40 -6.13
N THR A 107 43.21 -12.31 -6.62
CA THR A 107 43.57 -13.26 -7.68
C THR A 107 43.90 -12.56 -8.99
N ILE A 108 43.11 -11.55 -9.41
CA ILE A 108 43.40 -10.74 -10.60
C ILE A 108 44.74 -10.00 -10.47
N ASN A 109 45.01 -9.41 -9.31
CA ASN A 109 46.29 -8.72 -9.05
C ASN A 109 47.47 -9.67 -9.10
N THR A 110 47.33 -10.91 -8.59
CA THR A 110 48.36 -11.94 -8.70
C THR A 110 48.62 -12.33 -10.14
N THR A 111 47.56 -12.56 -10.94
CA THR A 111 47.65 -12.84 -12.36
C THR A 111 48.34 -11.70 -13.14
N GLN A 112 47.96 -10.46 -12.82
CA GLN A 112 48.60 -9.27 -13.41
C GLN A 112 50.11 -9.20 -13.09
N SER A 113 50.49 -9.51 -11.85
CA SER A 113 51.91 -9.56 -11.47
C SER A 113 52.67 -10.62 -12.24
N ASN A 114 52.07 -11.80 -12.49
CA ASN A 114 52.65 -12.86 -13.31
C ASN A 114 52.81 -12.44 -14.78
N ILE A 115 51.85 -11.64 -15.32
CA ILE A 115 51.98 -11.06 -16.67
C ILE A 115 53.19 -10.12 -16.71
N TYR A 116 53.42 -9.25 -15.75
CA TYR A 116 54.59 -8.37 -15.70
C TYR A 116 55.91 -9.12 -15.63
N VAL A 117 55.97 -10.22 -14.85
CA VAL A 117 57.18 -11.10 -14.84
C VAL A 117 57.41 -11.71 -16.21
N THR A 118 56.37 -12.17 -16.89
CA THR A 118 56.48 -12.71 -18.25
C THR A 118 56.90 -11.65 -19.26
N GLU A 119 56.39 -10.40 -19.14
CA GLU A 119 56.80 -9.27 -19.97
C GLU A 119 58.29 -8.95 -19.82
N ALA A 120 58.81 -8.95 -18.59
CA ALA A 120 60.24 -8.76 -18.35
C ALA A 120 61.10 -9.88 -19.00
N ALA A 121 60.61 -11.14 -18.93
CA ALA A 121 61.29 -12.27 -19.59
C ALA A 121 61.23 -12.17 -21.13
N ILE A 122 60.13 -11.66 -21.70
CA ILE A 122 60.00 -11.38 -23.13
C ILE A 122 60.98 -10.31 -23.56
N GLU A 123 61.14 -9.25 -22.79
CA GLU A 123 62.08 -8.17 -23.11
C GLU A 123 63.54 -8.66 -23.06
N GLU A 124 63.92 -9.47 -22.07
CA GLU A 124 65.26 -10.12 -22.03
C GLU A 124 65.44 -10.99 -23.27
N GLN A 125 64.48 -11.83 -23.60
CA GLN A 125 64.61 -12.74 -24.76
C GLN A 125 64.56 -11.98 -26.08
N ARG A 126 63.92 -10.84 -26.20
CA ARG A 126 63.94 -9.94 -27.35
C ARG A 126 65.34 -9.43 -27.65
N VAL A 127 66.07 -9.00 -26.62
CA VAL A 127 67.47 -8.56 -26.77
C VAL A 127 68.33 -9.69 -27.21
N ARG A 128 68.15 -10.91 -26.64
CA ARG A 128 68.91 -12.09 -27.07
C ARG A 128 68.63 -12.46 -28.53
N LEU A 129 67.35 -12.40 -28.95
CA LEU A 129 66.93 -12.64 -30.33
C LEU A 129 67.58 -11.65 -31.30
N GLN A 130 67.60 -10.36 -30.94
CA GLN A 130 68.20 -9.31 -31.74
C GLN A 130 69.76 -9.57 -31.97
N ASN A 131 70.44 -10.00 -30.91
CA ASN A 131 71.88 -10.36 -31.02
C ASN A 131 72.05 -11.58 -31.89
N ALA A 132 71.28 -12.66 -31.69
CA ALA A 132 71.34 -13.87 -32.50
C ALA A 132 70.98 -13.58 -33.97
N GLU A 133 70.04 -12.71 -34.27
CA GLU A 133 69.70 -12.28 -35.62
C GLU A 133 70.86 -11.51 -36.29
N THR A 134 71.53 -10.64 -35.54
CA THR A 134 72.64 -9.88 -36.02
C THR A 134 73.83 -10.80 -36.38
N ASP A 135 74.10 -11.78 -35.50
CA ASP A 135 75.11 -12.77 -35.74
C ASP A 135 74.78 -13.67 -36.96
N TYR A 136 73.50 -14.12 -37.03
CA TYR A 136 73.02 -14.88 -38.19
C TYR A 136 73.24 -14.13 -39.53
N LYS A 137 72.91 -12.85 -39.59
CA LYS A 137 73.10 -12.00 -40.77
C LYS A 137 74.53 -11.84 -41.10
N ARG A 138 75.40 -11.61 -40.11
CA ARG A 138 76.87 -11.49 -40.31
C ARG A 138 77.47 -12.78 -40.85
N TYR A 139 77.18 -13.94 -40.27
CA TYR A 139 77.63 -15.22 -40.70
C TYR A 139 77.07 -15.64 -42.07
N ALA A 140 75.87 -15.21 -42.42
CA ALA A 140 75.28 -15.43 -43.74
C ALA A 140 76.07 -14.67 -44.85
N GLU A 141 76.61 -13.49 -44.56
CA GLU A 141 77.44 -12.71 -45.45
C GLU A 141 78.85 -13.33 -45.57
N LEU A 142 79.46 -13.67 -44.43
CA LEU A 142 80.77 -14.35 -44.43
C LEU A 142 80.75 -15.73 -45.14
N MET A 143 79.60 -16.42 -45.09
CA MET A 143 79.47 -17.70 -45.83
C MET A 143 79.42 -17.50 -47.34
N LYS A 144 78.88 -16.39 -47.85
CA LYS A 144 78.87 -16.01 -49.26
C LYS A 144 80.32 -15.71 -49.75
N GLU A 145 81.12 -15.17 -48.83
CA GLU A 145 82.54 -14.85 -49.11
C GLU A 145 83.46 -16.04 -48.82
N GLU A 146 82.92 -17.22 -48.54
CA GLU A 146 83.70 -18.46 -48.21
C GLU A 146 84.61 -18.28 -46.96
N ALA A 147 84.35 -17.26 -46.12
CA ALA A 147 85.20 -16.92 -44.97
C ALA A 147 84.90 -17.75 -43.70
N VAL A 148 83.84 -18.56 -43.70
CA VAL A 148 83.45 -19.44 -42.59
C VAL A 148 83.10 -20.85 -43.08
N THR A 149 83.15 -21.84 -42.17
CA THR A 149 82.82 -23.22 -42.51
C THR A 149 81.29 -23.42 -42.50
N PRO A 150 80.72 -24.33 -43.33
CA PRO A 150 79.30 -24.66 -43.28
C PRO A 150 78.80 -25.06 -41.88
N GLN A 151 79.60 -25.77 -41.12
CA GLN A 151 79.27 -26.19 -39.76
C GLN A 151 79.13 -25.00 -38.80
N GLN A 152 79.98 -23.98 -38.95
CA GLN A 152 79.86 -22.73 -38.13
C GLN A 152 78.62 -21.98 -38.48
N PHE A 153 78.25 -21.84 -39.75
CA PHE A 153 76.99 -21.20 -40.17
C PHE A 153 75.76 -21.96 -39.66
N ASP A 154 75.74 -23.30 -39.83
CA ASP A 154 74.61 -24.12 -39.35
C ASP A 154 74.40 -24.01 -37.85
N ARG A 155 75.48 -23.90 -37.08
CA ARG A 155 75.41 -23.68 -35.64
C ARG A 155 74.71 -22.34 -35.29
N VAL A 156 75.13 -21.25 -35.92
CA VAL A 156 74.53 -19.90 -35.67
C VAL A 156 73.06 -19.83 -36.15
N LYS A 157 72.78 -20.46 -37.30
CA LYS A 157 71.39 -20.58 -37.80
C LYS A 157 70.47 -21.33 -36.81
N THR A 158 70.98 -22.43 -36.24
CA THR A 158 70.21 -23.22 -35.23
C THR A 158 70.02 -22.43 -33.96
N ASP A 159 71.02 -21.69 -33.49
CA ASP A 159 70.88 -20.83 -32.29
C ASP A 159 69.86 -19.68 -32.47
N TYR A 160 69.91 -19.02 -33.66
CA TYR A 160 68.89 -18.04 -34.02
C TYR A 160 67.50 -18.65 -34.04
N ALA A 161 67.31 -19.82 -34.68
CA ALA A 161 66.03 -20.50 -34.75
C ALA A 161 65.51 -20.90 -33.34
N ALA A 162 66.41 -21.44 -32.49
CA ALA A 162 66.05 -21.80 -31.10
C ALA A 162 65.65 -20.57 -30.24
N THR A 163 66.45 -19.48 -30.38
CA THR A 163 66.15 -18.21 -29.65
C THR A 163 64.87 -17.61 -30.11
N LYS A 164 64.58 -17.64 -31.41
CA LYS A 164 63.27 -17.20 -31.97
C LYS A 164 62.09 -18.03 -31.44
N ALA A 165 62.22 -19.36 -31.47
CA ALA A 165 61.17 -20.24 -30.93
C ALA A 165 60.91 -19.99 -29.44
N ARG A 166 61.93 -19.69 -28.64
CA ARG A 166 61.81 -19.34 -27.24
C ARG A 166 61.11 -18.01 -27.03
N TYR A 167 61.40 -17.01 -27.85
CA TYR A 167 60.67 -15.73 -27.83
C TYR A 167 59.20 -15.91 -28.16
N GLU A 168 58.85 -16.65 -29.21
CA GLU A 168 57.47 -16.95 -29.58
C GLU A 168 56.74 -17.74 -28.49
N GLN A 169 57.43 -18.67 -27.81
CA GLN A 169 56.87 -19.42 -26.68
C GLN A 169 56.45 -18.46 -25.54
N LEU A 170 57.30 -17.49 -25.18
CA LEU A 170 56.99 -16.51 -24.12
C LEU A 170 55.85 -15.60 -24.51
N LEU A 171 55.74 -15.20 -25.79
CA LEU A 171 54.61 -14.43 -26.29
C LEU A 171 53.29 -15.18 -26.09
N ARG A 172 53.22 -16.46 -26.46
CA ARG A 172 52.05 -17.30 -26.25
C ARG A 172 51.74 -17.53 -24.78
N GLN A 173 52.77 -17.61 -23.93
CA GLN A 173 52.57 -17.69 -22.47
C GLN A 173 51.92 -16.43 -21.90
N LYS A 174 52.36 -15.23 -22.39
CA LYS A 174 51.74 -13.96 -22.02
C LYS A 174 50.28 -13.92 -22.46
N GLU A 175 49.97 -14.24 -23.72
CA GLU A 175 48.62 -14.28 -24.27
C GLU A 175 47.70 -15.21 -23.45
N SER A 176 48.21 -16.41 -23.11
CA SER A 176 47.46 -17.34 -22.25
C SER A 176 47.17 -16.73 -20.86
N SER A 177 48.11 -16.01 -20.25
CA SER A 177 47.93 -15.35 -18.95
C SER A 177 46.93 -14.18 -19.03
N GLU A 178 46.93 -13.46 -20.17
CA GLU A 178 45.95 -12.38 -20.43
C GLU A 178 44.52 -12.93 -20.56
N LEU A 179 44.34 -14.06 -21.26
CA LEU A 179 43.04 -14.74 -21.34
C LEU A 179 42.54 -15.21 -19.97
N VAL A 180 43.44 -15.75 -19.12
CA VAL A 180 43.07 -16.11 -17.73
C VAL A 180 42.64 -14.89 -16.93
N LYS A 181 43.36 -13.75 -17.07
CA LYS A 181 42.97 -12.49 -16.42
C LYS A 181 41.60 -12.01 -16.90
N GLN A 182 41.35 -12.12 -18.21
CA GLN A 182 40.05 -11.74 -18.77
C GLN A 182 38.91 -12.61 -18.20
N GLU A 183 39.10 -13.93 -18.12
CA GLU A 183 38.17 -14.85 -17.49
C GLU A 183 37.88 -14.44 -16.01
N GLN A 184 38.94 -14.17 -15.26
CA GLN A 184 38.81 -13.73 -13.86
C GLN A 184 38.07 -12.41 -13.73
N THR A 185 38.22 -11.49 -14.68
CA THR A 185 37.50 -10.23 -14.72
C THR A 185 35.98 -10.45 -14.96
N GLN A 186 35.64 -11.36 -15.87
CA GLN A 186 34.24 -11.73 -16.09
C GLN A 186 33.63 -12.40 -14.85
N ARG A 187 34.37 -13.22 -14.14
CA ARG A 187 33.95 -13.81 -12.87
C ARG A 187 33.76 -12.74 -11.78
N LEU A 188 34.55 -11.66 -11.81
CA LEU A 188 34.36 -10.52 -10.90
C LEU A 188 33.04 -9.81 -11.17
N GLU A 189 32.65 -9.59 -12.43
CA GLU A 189 31.35 -9.01 -12.80
C GLU A 189 30.16 -9.89 -12.32
N GLN A 190 30.33 -11.22 -12.41
CA GLN A 190 29.38 -12.16 -11.87
C GLN A 190 29.25 -12.02 -10.35
N ASN A 191 30.36 -11.97 -9.62
CA ASN A 191 30.36 -11.72 -8.17
C ASN A 191 29.71 -10.40 -7.80
N GLU A 192 29.85 -9.35 -8.61
CA GLU A 192 29.13 -8.08 -8.37
C GLU A 192 27.61 -8.23 -8.50
N SER A 193 27.15 -9.09 -9.38
CA SER A 193 25.74 -9.42 -9.49
C SER A 193 25.24 -10.22 -8.29
N ASP A 194 26.05 -11.15 -7.78
CA ASP A 194 25.74 -11.94 -6.57
C ASP A 194 25.69 -11.04 -5.33
N ILE A 195 26.55 -10.02 -5.22
CA ILE A 195 26.52 -9.02 -4.15
C ILE A 195 25.19 -8.25 -4.19
N LYS A 196 24.75 -7.79 -5.37
CA LYS A 196 23.47 -7.07 -5.52
C LYS A 196 22.28 -7.96 -5.13
N LEU A 197 22.34 -9.24 -5.44
CA LEU A 197 21.31 -10.21 -5.04
C LEU A 197 21.28 -10.38 -3.52
N ALA A 198 22.44 -10.55 -2.89
CA ALA A 198 22.54 -10.67 -1.43
C ALA A 198 22.11 -9.38 -0.72
N GLU A 199 22.46 -8.22 -1.26
CA GLU A 199 22.00 -6.91 -0.74
C GLU A 199 20.48 -6.77 -0.81
N ALA A 200 19.88 -7.17 -1.95
CA ALA A 200 18.42 -7.17 -2.09
C ALA A 200 17.74 -8.11 -1.09
N ALA A 201 18.31 -9.29 -0.85
CA ALA A 201 17.80 -10.23 0.15
C ALA A 201 17.92 -9.66 1.57
N LEU A 202 19.02 -9.00 1.90
CA LEU A 202 19.20 -8.31 3.18
C LEU A 202 18.17 -7.19 3.38
N ASN A 203 17.96 -6.37 2.36
CA ASN A 203 16.99 -5.29 2.40
C ASN A 203 15.56 -5.82 2.56
N LEU A 204 15.21 -6.92 1.92
CA LEU A 204 13.93 -7.61 2.09
C LEU A 204 13.76 -8.13 3.52
N ALA A 205 14.80 -8.74 4.11
CA ALA A 205 14.76 -9.22 5.49
C ALA A 205 14.57 -8.05 6.49
N LYS A 206 15.29 -6.93 6.29
CA LYS A 206 15.14 -5.70 7.09
C LYS A 206 13.74 -5.10 6.96
N LEU A 207 13.16 -5.11 5.76
CA LEU A 207 11.81 -4.63 5.50
C LEU A 207 10.77 -5.49 6.24
N ASN A 208 10.90 -6.82 6.18
CA ASN A 208 10.03 -7.74 6.91
C ASN A 208 10.14 -7.54 8.43
N LEU A 209 11.34 -7.29 8.94
CA LEU A 209 11.54 -6.94 10.35
C LEU A 209 10.82 -5.61 10.70
N SER A 210 10.86 -4.61 9.84
CA SER A 210 10.15 -3.35 10.09
C SER A 210 8.64 -3.53 10.18
N TYR A 211 8.07 -4.50 9.48
CA TYR A 211 6.64 -4.82 9.53
C TYR A 211 6.19 -5.51 10.82
N THR A 212 7.11 -5.93 11.69
CA THR A 212 6.77 -6.45 13.03
C THR A 212 6.32 -5.37 13.99
N VAL A 213 6.63 -4.09 13.70
CA VAL A 213 6.15 -2.93 14.45
C VAL A 213 5.07 -2.25 13.64
N ILE A 214 3.84 -2.33 14.12
CA ILE A 214 2.67 -1.81 13.42
C ILE A 214 2.32 -0.45 14.00
N CYS A 215 2.39 0.57 13.14
CA CYS A 215 2.12 1.96 13.51
C CYS A 215 0.82 2.47 12.87
N ALA A 216 0.23 3.50 13.47
CA ALA A 216 -0.92 4.21 12.93
C ALA A 216 -0.58 4.88 11.60
N THR A 217 -1.40 4.65 10.58
CA THR A 217 -1.22 5.20 9.22
C THR A 217 -1.74 6.64 9.08
N ALA A 218 -2.66 7.06 9.95
CA ALA A 218 -3.28 8.38 9.98
C ALA A 218 -3.60 8.78 11.43
N ASP A 219 -3.89 10.07 11.62
CA ASP A 219 -4.46 10.55 12.89
C ASP A 219 -5.90 10.08 13.00
N GLY A 220 -6.30 9.65 14.20
CA GLY A 220 -7.67 9.19 14.38
C GLY A 220 -7.93 8.58 15.74
N VAL A 221 -9.05 7.89 15.85
CA VAL A 221 -9.46 7.17 17.06
C VAL A 221 -9.45 5.68 16.76
N THR A 222 -8.85 4.88 17.63
CA THR A 222 -8.86 3.41 17.52
C THR A 222 -10.28 2.88 17.67
N GLY A 223 -10.63 1.87 16.89
CA GLY A 223 -11.87 1.15 17.03
C GLY A 223 -11.80 0.11 18.15
N ARG A 224 -12.71 -0.87 18.08
CA ARG A 224 -12.75 -2.00 19.02
C ARG A 224 -11.52 -2.87 18.86
N LYS A 225 -11.00 -3.37 19.96
CA LYS A 225 -9.86 -4.30 20.01
C LYS A 225 -10.35 -5.74 19.87
N ASN A 226 -10.03 -6.37 18.75
CA ASN A 226 -10.39 -7.77 18.48
C ASN A 226 -9.18 -8.72 18.57
N ILE A 227 -8.06 -8.25 19.16
CA ILE A 227 -6.80 -8.99 19.24
C ILE A 227 -6.31 -9.03 20.68
N HIS A 228 -5.55 -10.08 21.03
CA HIS A 228 -5.00 -10.29 22.36
C HIS A 228 -3.48 -10.53 22.31
N GLU A 229 -2.79 -10.16 23.39
CA GLU A 229 -1.37 -10.49 23.53
C GLU A 229 -1.18 -12.01 23.59
N GLY A 230 -0.18 -12.51 22.84
CA GLY A 230 0.06 -13.95 22.69
C GLY A 230 -0.77 -14.61 21.56
N GLU A 231 -1.64 -13.88 20.88
CA GLU A 231 -2.41 -14.39 19.74
C GLU A 231 -1.52 -14.48 18.49
N LEU A 232 -1.71 -15.58 17.72
CA LEU A 232 -1.06 -15.73 16.41
C LEU A 232 -1.85 -14.99 15.34
N VAL A 233 -1.24 -14.00 14.70
CA VAL A 233 -1.83 -13.26 13.58
C VAL A 233 -1.22 -13.69 12.25
N GLN A 234 -2.05 -13.66 11.20
CA GLN A 234 -1.64 -14.00 9.84
C GLN A 234 -1.49 -12.74 8.98
N SER A 235 -0.68 -12.83 7.93
CA SER A 235 -0.55 -11.74 6.96
C SER A 235 -1.90 -11.40 6.33
N GLY A 236 -2.25 -10.11 6.30
CA GLY A 236 -3.54 -9.60 5.82
C GLY A 236 -4.63 -9.48 6.88
N GLN A 237 -4.44 -10.04 8.08
CA GLN A 237 -5.42 -9.95 9.17
C GLN A 237 -5.52 -8.50 9.68
N THR A 238 -6.75 -8.02 9.86
CA THR A 238 -7.03 -6.70 10.44
C THR A 238 -6.83 -6.75 11.95
N LEU A 239 -5.98 -5.89 12.46
CA LEU A 239 -5.67 -5.80 13.89
C LEU A 239 -6.55 -4.78 14.59
N VAL A 240 -6.72 -3.62 13.99
CA VAL A 240 -7.54 -2.53 14.49
C VAL A 240 -8.03 -1.67 13.33
N THR A 241 -9.18 -1.06 13.50
CA THR A 241 -9.70 -0.08 12.53
C THR A 241 -9.51 1.32 13.12
N LEU A 242 -8.83 2.19 12.39
CA LEU A 242 -8.76 3.62 12.74
C LEU A 242 -9.94 4.35 12.14
N VAL A 243 -10.55 5.18 12.94
CA VAL A 243 -11.62 6.08 12.56
C VAL A 243 -11.01 7.45 12.34
N ASP A 244 -10.97 7.90 11.09
CA ASP A 244 -10.48 9.24 10.75
C ASP A 244 -11.55 10.27 11.18
N GLY A 245 -11.17 11.17 12.07
CA GLY A 245 -12.04 12.23 12.56
C GLY A 245 -12.14 13.45 11.64
N THR A 246 -11.38 13.51 10.55
CA THR A 246 -11.23 14.75 9.74
C THR A 246 -12.43 15.02 8.86
N GLU A 247 -13.04 14.01 8.28
CA GLU A 247 -14.16 14.15 7.36
C GLU A 247 -15.34 13.27 7.77
N LYS A 248 -16.51 13.90 7.86
CA LYS A 248 -17.78 13.22 8.10
C LYS A 248 -18.74 13.58 6.99
N TRP A 249 -19.50 12.62 6.52
CA TRP A 249 -20.57 12.84 5.56
C TRP A 249 -21.83 12.12 6.00
N VAL A 250 -22.95 12.56 5.46
CA VAL A 250 -24.26 11.95 5.70
C VAL A 250 -24.67 11.22 4.43
N ILE A 251 -25.10 9.99 4.56
CA ILE A 251 -25.78 9.25 3.51
C ILE A 251 -27.26 9.26 3.86
N ALA A 252 -28.05 9.96 3.06
CA ALA A 252 -29.49 10.03 3.20
C ALA A 252 -30.17 9.22 2.10
N ASN A 253 -31.13 8.40 2.48
CA ASN A 253 -31.88 7.56 1.56
C ASN A 253 -33.23 8.21 1.31
N TYR A 254 -33.50 8.56 0.06
CA TYR A 254 -34.75 9.11 -0.41
C TYR A 254 -35.48 8.12 -1.32
N LYS A 255 -36.80 8.27 -1.43
CA LYS A 255 -37.59 7.52 -2.41
C LYS A 255 -37.33 8.10 -3.80
N GLU A 256 -37.45 7.27 -4.85
CA GLU A 256 -37.24 7.70 -6.24
C GLU A 256 -38.13 8.91 -6.62
N THR A 257 -39.36 8.95 -6.12
CA THR A 257 -40.28 10.06 -6.35
C THR A 257 -39.83 11.39 -5.76
N GLN A 258 -39.00 11.37 -4.71
CA GLN A 258 -38.49 12.55 -4.02
C GLN A 258 -37.18 13.08 -4.62
N THR A 259 -36.50 12.28 -5.42
CA THR A 259 -35.20 12.66 -5.98
C THR A 259 -35.26 13.35 -7.32
N THR A 260 -36.46 13.46 -7.91
CA THR A 260 -36.65 13.99 -9.28
C THR A 260 -36.14 15.43 -9.43
N ASP A 261 -36.36 16.27 -8.40
CA ASP A 261 -36.00 17.68 -8.41
C ASP A 261 -34.71 18.02 -7.66
N MET A 262 -34.03 16.99 -7.11
CA MET A 262 -32.79 17.17 -6.39
C MET A 262 -31.61 17.38 -7.33
N LYS A 263 -30.77 18.36 -7.04
CA LYS A 263 -29.59 18.70 -7.86
C LYS A 263 -28.32 18.67 -7.03
N GLN A 264 -27.24 18.22 -7.64
CA GLN A 264 -25.91 18.32 -7.05
C GLN A 264 -25.56 19.79 -6.75
N GLY A 265 -24.99 20.04 -5.59
CA GLY A 265 -24.66 21.40 -5.14
C GLY A 265 -25.75 22.09 -4.33
N GLN A 266 -26.92 21.49 -4.18
CA GLN A 266 -28.03 22.05 -3.43
C GLN A 266 -27.76 22.04 -1.92
N LEU A 267 -28.23 23.08 -1.22
CA LEU A 267 -28.11 23.19 0.23
C LEU A 267 -29.18 22.33 0.90
N VAL A 268 -28.77 21.63 1.95
CA VAL A 268 -29.64 20.81 2.79
C VAL A 268 -29.44 21.16 4.24
N GLU A 269 -30.56 21.14 5.00
CA GLU A 269 -30.55 21.30 6.44
C GLU A 269 -30.75 19.91 7.09
N MET A 270 -29.97 19.61 8.11
CA MET A 270 -30.04 18.33 8.80
C MET A 270 -29.98 18.52 10.31
N THR A 271 -30.68 17.64 11.03
CA THR A 271 -30.63 17.53 12.49
C THR A 271 -30.10 16.16 12.87
N VAL A 272 -29.32 16.07 13.94
CA VAL A 272 -28.77 14.83 14.47
C VAL A 272 -29.39 14.53 15.80
N ASP A 273 -30.00 13.37 15.95
CA ASP A 273 -30.75 12.99 17.18
C ASP A 273 -29.86 12.98 18.43
N ALA A 274 -28.57 12.69 18.28
CA ALA A 274 -27.60 12.73 19.37
C ALA A 274 -27.35 14.14 19.93
N ILE A 275 -27.74 15.21 19.19
CA ILE A 275 -27.52 16.60 19.58
C ILE A 275 -28.79 17.39 19.24
N PRO A 276 -29.81 17.28 20.09
CA PRO A 276 -31.11 17.94 19.83
C PRO A 276 -30.95 19.46 19.81
N GLY A 277 -31.67 20.11 18.89
CA GLY A 277 -31.75 21.58 18.80
C GLY A 277 -30.63 22.23 17.97
N VAL A 278 -29.71 21.48 17.40
CA VAL A 278 -28.67 22.00 16.51
C VAL A 278 -29.01 21.63 15.07
N LYS A 279 -29.12 22.64 14.20
CA LYS A 279 -29.28 22.48 12.77
C LYS A 279 -27.95 22.61 12.06
N TYR A 280 -27.63 21.63 11.22
CA TYR A 280 -26.43 21.59 10.40
C TYR A 280 -26.80 21.89 8.97
N GLN A 281 -25.97 22.68 8.29
CA GLN A 281 -26.10 22.92 6.86
C GLN A 281 -25.07 22.10 6.11
N GLY A 282 -25.52 21.43 5.07
CA GLY A 282 -24.70 20.64 4.18
C GLY A 282 -24.98 20.95 2.72
N GLN A 283 -24.23 20.35 1.84
CA GLN A 283 -24.39 20.45 0.39
C GLN A 283 -24.38 19.05 -0.21
N ILE A 284 -25.30 18.80 -1.15
CA ILE A 284 -25.35 17.57 -1.91
C ILE A 284 -24.11 17.46 -2.78
N ILE A 285 -23.29 16.43 -2.57
CA ILE A 285 -22.08 16.20 -3.34
C ILE A 285 -22.36 15.31 -4.54
N SER A 286 -23.10 14.25 -4.33
CA SER A 286 -23.41 13.27 -5.38
C SER A 286 -24.76 12.61 -5.12
N ILE A 287 -25.47 12.34 -6.20
CA ILE A 287 -26.70 11.57 -6.21
C ILE A 287 -26.36 10.27 -6.94
N SER A 288 -26.68 9.13 -6.34
CA SER A 288 -26.44 7.82 -6.96
C SER A 288 -27.64 7.40 -7.80
N ASP A 289 -27.38 7.02 -9.04
CA ASP A 289 -28.41 6.49 -9.95
C ASP A 289 -28.54 4.95 -9.85
N ALA A 290 -27.85 4.34 -8.87
CA ALA A 290 -27.90 2.88 -8.69
C ALA A 290 -29.25 2.45 -8.13
N THR A 291 -30.03 1.77 -8.93
CA THR A 291 -31.27 1.08 -8.52
C THR A 291 -30.88 -0.31 -7.98
N GLY A 292 -30.96 -0.47 -6.65
CA GLY A 292 -30.86 -1.78 -6.01
C GLY A 292 -32.25 -2.35 -5.70
N PRO A 293 -32.37 -3.60 -5.20
CA PRO A 293 -33.65 -4.21 -4.83
C PRO A 293 -34.40 -3.46 -3.70
N PHE A 294 -33.78 -2.47 -3.12
CA PHE A 294 -34.37 -1.43 -2.30
C PHE A 294 -34.18 -0.11 -3.05
N ALA A 295 -35.24 0.42 -3.61
CA ALA A 295 -35.26 1.68 -4.37
C ALA A 295 -34.90 2.87 -3.46
N CYS A 296 -33.62 2.99 -3.13
CA CYS A 296 -33.08 4.10 -2.37
C CYS A 296 -31.89 4.66 -3.14
N ARG A 297 -32.01 5.88 -3.61
CA ARG A 297 -30.93 6.68 -4.16
C ARG A 297 -30.05 7.14 -2.99
N TYR A 298 -28.75 6.82 -3.02
CA TYR A 298 -27.81 7.24 -1.98
C TYR A 298 -27.34 8.66 -2.28
N GLU A 299 -27.46 9.52 -1.33
CA GLU A 299 -27.00 10.89 -1.42
C GLU A 299 -25.86 11.13 -0.41
N ARG A 300 -24.73 11.63 -0.89
CA ARG A 300 -23.59 11.98 -0.04
C ARG A 300 -23.61 13.48 0.21
N VAL A 301 -23.83 13.87 1.44
CA VAL A 301 -23.77 15.26 1.89
C VAL A 301 -22.50 15.48 2.70
N MET A 302 -21.65 16.38 2.25
CA MET A 302 -20.44 16.72 3.00
C MET A 302 -20.73 17.82 4.00
N LEU A 303 -20.45 17.56 5.25
CA LEU A 303 -20.54 18.56 6.31
C LEU A 303 -19.38 19.56 6.16
N ARG A 304 -19.66 20.79 5.69
CA ARG A 304 -18.63 21.82 5.65
C ARG A 304 -18.28 22.26 7.08
N LYS A 305 -16.99 22.30 7.39
CA LYS A 305 -16.38 22.66 8.68
C LYS A 305 -16.78 24.04 9.25
N THR A 306 -17.55 24.84 8.54
CA THR A 306 -17.71 26.28 8.86
C THR A 306 -18.61 26.58 10.06
N ALA A 307 -19.39 25.65 10.58
CA ALA A 307 -20.32 25.89 11.68
C ALA A 307 -20.14 24.99 12.92
N ILE A 308 -19.16 24.08 12.91
CA ILE A 308 -19.05 23.05 13.97
C ILE A 308 -17.80 23.27 14.83
N LYS A 309 -17.34 24.51 14.98
CA LYS A 309 -16.02 24.71 15.54
C LYS A 309 -15.83 24.27 16.98
N ASP A 310 -16.83 24.16 17.84
CA ASP A 310 -16.50 24.09 19.27
C ASP A 310 -17.33 23.15 20.18
N LYS A 311 -18.31 22.41 19.71
CA LYS A 311 -19.11 21.57 20.64
C LYS A 311 -19.11 20.06 20.43
N LEU A 312 -18.82 19.58 19.23
CA LEU A 312 -18.74 18.14 18.96
C LEU A 312 -17.36 17.54 19.28
N TRP A 313 -16.33 18.37 19.36
CA TRP A 313 -14.95 17.95 19.59
C TRP A 313 -14.53 17.95 21.06
N GLN A 314 -15.26 18.62 21.94
CA GLN A 314 -14.88 18.72 23.36
C GLN A 314 -15.58 17.75 24.31
N LYS A 315 -16.49 16.91 23.84
CA LYS A 315 -17.07 15.85 24.67
C LYS A 315 -16.59 14.47 24.25
N ASN A 316 -15.33 14.16 24.56
CA ASN A 316 -14.85 12.79 24.77
C ASN A 316 -15.42 12.19 26.08
N ASN A 317 -16.72 12.32 26.31
CA ASN A 317 -17.36 11.57 27.36
C ASN A 317 -18.15 10.45 26.69
N VAL A 318 -17.61 9.26 26.77
CA VAL A 318 -18.29 8.00 26.57
C VAL A 318 -19.51 8.00 27.48
N LEU A 319 -20.66 8.32 26.92
CA LEU A 319 -21.94 8.02 27.56
C LEU A 319 -22.27 6.57 27.21
N GLU A 320 -21.95 5.67 28.13
CA GLU A 320 -22.54 4.33 28.16
C GLU A 320 -24.04 4.47 28.33
N PHE A 321 -24.79 4.32 27.25
CA PHE A 321 -26.21 4.09 27.34
C PHE A 321 -26.48 2.59 27.43
N TYR A 322 -26.84 2.13 28.60
CA TYR A 322 -27.54 0.86 28.79
C TYR A 322 -28.87 0.93 28.05
N ILE A 323 -29.02 0.24 26.93
CA ILE A 323 -30.32 0.00 26.31
C ILE A 323 -30.95 -1.19 27.01
N SER A 324 -31.92 -0.90 27.85
CA SER A 324 -32.84 -1.89 28.41
C SER A 324 -33.54 -2.66 27.28
N ARG A 325 -33.35 -3.96 27.29
CA ARG A 325 -34.12 -4.93 26.46
C ARG A 325 -35.61 -4.81 26.85
N ASN A 326 -36.44 -4.32 25.97
CA ASN A 326 -37.84 -4.66 25.88
C ASN A 326 -38.38 -4.28 24.50
N LEU A 327 -38.24 -5.18 23.56
CA LEU A 327 -39.04 -5.19 22.34
C LEU A 327 -39.41 -6.65 22.06
N SER A 328 -40.67 -6.95 22.38
CA SER A 328 -41.34 -8.18 22.01
C SER A 328 -41.41 -8.35 20.49
N PRO A 329 -41.27 -9.57 19.97
CA PRO A 329 -41.40 -9.79 18.55
C PRO A 329 -42.87 -9.84 18.14
N LEU A 330 -43.24 -8.99 17.20
CA LEU A 330 -44.50 -9.12 16.46
C LEU A 330 -44.32 -10.16 15.34
N PRO A 331 -45.26 -11.06 15.16
CA PRO A 331 -45.14 -12.13 14.17
C PRO A 331 -45.50 -11.63 12.75
N CYS A 332 -44.58 -11.71 11.83
CA CYS A 332 -44.93 -11.68 10.40
C CYS A 332 -45.33 -13.09 9.96
N ALA A 333 -46.63 -13.32 9.85
CA ALA A 333 -47.17 -14.40 9.07
C ALA A 333 -47.72 -13.84 7.76
N TYR A 334 -47.15 -14.24 6.63
CA TYR A 334 -47.84 -14.60 5.37
C TYR A 334 -46.77 -14.97 4.32
N PHE A 335 -46.63 -16.25 4.14
CA PHE A 335 -46.69 -17.10 2.93
C PHE A 335 -46.21 -16.47 1.59
N PHE A 336 -45.15 -16.99 1.00
CA PHE A 336 -45.15 -17.94 -0.10
C PHE A 336 -43.74 -18.52 -0.33
N PRO A 337 -43.57 -19.74 -0.79
CA PRO A 337 -42.33 -20.49 -0.84
C PRO A 337 -41.62 -20.33 -2.18
N CYS A 338 -40.34 -20.22 -2.16
CA CYS A 338 -39.53 -20.61 -3.31
C CYS A 338 -38.25 -21.31 -2.84
N SER A 339 -38.11 -22.48 -3.43
CA SER A 339 -37.18 -23.54 -3.23
C SER A 339 -35.70 -23.16 -3.21
N LEU A 340 -34.99 -23.81 -2.28
CA LEU A 340 -33.68 -24.44 -2.37
C LEU A 340 -32.63 -23.86 -3.35
N GLN A 341 -31.52 -23.35 -2.85
CA GLN A 341 -30.26 -24.01 -3.01
C GLN A 341 -29.13 -23.35 -2.17
N TRP A 342 -28.57 -24.13 -1.31
CA TRP A 342 -27.26 -24.12 -0.68
C TRP A 342 -26.27 -23.02 -1.05
N CYS A 343 -25.84 -22.26 -0.05
CA CYS A 343 -24.44 -21.96 0.16
C CYS A 343 -24.19 -21.70 1.66
N PHE A 344 -23.53 -22.67 2.26
CA PHE A 344 -22.85 -22.51 3.54
C PHE A 344 -21.70 -21.52 3.36
N SER A 345 -21.69 -20.45 4.10
CA SER A 345 -20.48 -19.80 4.55
C SER A 345 -20.78 -19.07 5.85
N SER A 346 -20.23 -19.64 6.88
CA SER A 346 -20.10 -19.09 8.21
C SER A 346 -19.32 -17.78 8.15
N THR A 347 -19.85 -16.75 8.76
CA THR A 347 -19.18 -15.91 9.77
C THR A 347 -20.15 -14.80 10.14
N GLU A 348 -20.70 -14.91 11.32
CA GLU A 348 -21.42 -13.81 11.99
C GLU A 348 -20.38 -12.75 12.38
N GLU A 349 -20.29 -11.69 11.61
CA GLU A 349 -19.74 -10.43 12.09
C GLU A 349 -20.86 -9.46 12.37
N PHE A 350 -21.33 -9.47 13.61
CA PHE A 350 -22.18 -8.40 14.14
C PHE A 350 -21.33 -7.16 14.39
N PHE A 351 -21.19 -6.32 13.38
CA PHE A 351 -20.72 -4.94 13.55
C PHE A 351 -21.83 -4.12 14.19
N PHE A 352 -21.73 -3.86 15.49
CA PHE A 352 -22.54 -2.84 16.15
C PHE A 352 -22.04 -1.44 15.74
N LEU A 353 -22.44 -0.99 14.56
CA LEU A 353 -22.43 0.42 14.23
C LEU A 353 -23.54 1.09 15.01
N ARG A 354 -23.20 2.02 15.91
CA ARG A 354 -24.18 2.94 16.50
C ARG A 354 -24.83 3.72 15.37
N LEU A 355 -26.05 3.33 15.00
CA LEU A 355 -26.89 4.05 14.04
C LEU A 355 -27.37 5.36 14.71
N TYR A 356 -26.74 6.47 14.37
CA TYR A 356 -27.30 7.78 14.65
C TYR A 356 -28.38 8.04 13.59
N ARG A 357 -29.64 8.09 14.01
CA ARG A 357 -30.72 8.49 13.13
C ARG A 357 -30.56 10.00 12.88
N CYS A 358 -30.59 10.39 11.63
CA CYS A 358 -30.45 11.78 11.22
C CYS A 358 -31.69 12.15 10.41
N GLN A 359 -32.31 13.28 10.74
CA GLN A 359 -33.38 13.85 9.92
C GLN A 359 -32.77 14.89 8.98
N VAL A 360 -33.03 14.75 7.71
CA VAL A 360 -32.56 15.68 6.68
C VAL A 360 -33.74 16.35 6.04
N HIS A 361 -33.79 17.68 6.16
CA HIS A 361 -34.82 18.54 5.54
C HIS A 361 -34.18 19.26 4.35
N TRP A 362 -34.88 19.27 3.27
CA TRP A 362 -34.53 19.97 2.06
C TRP A 362 -35.29 21.29 2.00
N VAL A 363 -34.61 22.40 1.69
CA VAL A 363 -35.22 23.72 1.48
C VAL A 363 -34.95 24.11 0.04
N ALA A 364 -36.01 24.38 -0.71
CA ALA A 364 -35.96 24.77 -2.11
C ALA A 364 -35.30 26.15 -2.30
#